data_e98c843af1141ef8dbd950a58c27e624
#
_entry.id   e98c843af1141ef8dbd950a58c27e624
#
_cell.length_a   1.000
_cell.length_b   1.000
_cell.length_c   1.000
_cell.angle_alpha   90.00
_cell.angle_beta   90.00
_cell.angle_gamma   90.00
#
_symmetry.space_group_name_H-M   'P 1'
#
loop_
_entity.id
_entity.type
_entity.pdbx_description
1 polymer ?
#
loop_
_entity_poly.entity_id
_entity_poly.type
_entity_poly.pdbx_seq_one_letter_code
_entity_poly.pdbx_strand_id
1 'polypeptide(L)'
;EEVEEQHVRTAFLKIGEVKIELLEATSEESAIAKFIAKNGGRGGIQHIAFAVEDGLQAALDEIQANGDRVIDAAPRGGADGLHIAFLHPKSTCGALVELCENPNK
;
A
#
# COMPACT_ATOMS: atom_id res chain seq x y z
N GLU A 1 9.87 11.10 8.79
CA GLU A 1 9.27 10.35 9.89
C GLU A 1 9.77 8.91 9.89
N GLU A 2 10.05 8.40 11.06
CA GLU A 2 10.50 7.01 11.20
C GLU A 2 9.41 6.17 11.86
N VAL A 3 9.07 5.04 11.22
CA VAL A 3 8.09 4.10 11.75
C VAL A 3 8.87 2.88 12.22
N GLU A 4 9.21 2.86 13.50
CA GLU A 4 10.07 1.82 14.08
C GLU A 4 9.49 0.41 13.94
N GLU A 5 8.18 0.27 14.12
CA GLU A 5 7.52 -1.02 14.04
C GLU A 5 7.63 -1.67 12.67
N GLN A 6 7.76 -0.85 11.62
CA GLN A 6 7.89 -1.32 10.26
C GLN A 6 9.33 -1.22 9.75
N HIS A 7 10.24 -0.72 10.59
CA HIS A 7 11.65 -0.53 10.23
C HIS A 7 11.79 0.33 8.96
N VAL A 8 11.05 1.46 8.93
CA VAL A 8 10.98 2.33 7.77
C VAL A 8 11.11 3.79 8.19
N ARG A 9 11.82 4.55 7.39
CA ARG A 9 11.84 6.01 7.48
C ARG A 9 11.16 6.55 6.24
N THR A 10 10.24 7.49 6.42
CA THR A 10 9.45 8.03 5.33
C THR A 10 9.64 9.53 5.18
N ALA A 11 9.54 10.01 3.94
CA ALA A 11 9.46 11.42 3.64
C ALA A 11 8.40 11.61 2.57
N PHE A 12 7.60 12.67 2.71
CA PHE A 12 6.49 12.92 1.79
C PHE A 12 6.75 14.13 0.92
N LEU A 13 6.43 14.01 -0.36
CA LEU A 13 6.40 15.11 -1.30
C LEU A 13 4.97 15.24 -1.80
N LYS A 14 4.39 16.43 -1.69
CA LYS A 14 3.04 16.66 -2.15
C LYS A 14 3.06 17.40 -3.47
N ILE A 15 2.43 16.82 -4.49
CA ILE A 15 2.35 17.43 -5.82
C ILE A 15 0.86 17.49 -6.18
N GLY A 16 0.25 18.68 -6.01
CA GLY A 16 -1.19 18.80 -6.15
C GLY A 16 -1.90 17.96 -5.11
N GLU A 17 -2.77 17.05 -5.55
CA GLU A 17 -3.49 16.15 -4.65
C GLU A 17 -2.80 14.80 -4.49
N VAL A 18 -1.67 14.60 -5.16
CA VAL A 18 -0.94 13.35 -5.12
C VAL A 18 0.20 13.46 -4.11
N LYS A 19 0.40 12.41 -3.34
CA LYS A 19 1.54 12.31 -2.42
C LYS A 19 2.51 11.28 -2.96
N ILE A 20 3.77 11.67 -3.01
CA ILE A 20 4.85 10.72 -3.28
C ILE A 20 5.53 10.45 -1.95
N GLU A 21 5.57 9.19 -1.55
CA GLU A 21 6.19 8.78 -0.31
C GLU A 21 7.52 8.10 -0.61
N LEU A 22 8.59 8.68 -0.10
CA LEU A 22 9.91 8.09 -0.22
C LEU A 22 10.14 7.20 1.01
N LEU A 23 10.52 5.96 0.77
CA LEU A 23 10.68 4.97 1.82
C LEU A 23 12.13 4.50 1.89
N GLU A 24 12.68 4.52 3.10
CA GLU A 24 14.01 4.02 3.36
C GLU A 24 13.94 2.96 4.45
N ALA A 25 14.53 1.80 4.20
CA ALA A 25 14.58 0.73 5.19
C ALA A 25 15.56 1.12 6.30
N THR A 26 15.13 0.94 7.55
CA THR A 26 16.02 1.16 8.70
C THR A 26 16.64 -0.14 9.21
N SER A 27 16.23 -1.28 8.67
CA SER A 27 16.81 -2.58 9.00
C SER A 27 16.56 -3.57 7.87
N GLU A 28 17.26 -4.69 7.89
CA GLU A 28 17.07 -5.75 6.89
C GLU A 28 15.73 -6.46 7.04
N GLU A 29 15.07 -6.30 8.18
CA GLU A 29 13.75 -6.91 8.42
C GLU A 29 12.62 -6.14 7.75
N SER A 30 12.89 -4.94 7.29
CA SER A 30 11.90 -4.09 6.64
C SER A 30 11.40 -4.72 5.34
N ALA A 31 10.09 -4.56 5.07
CA ALA A 31 9.53 -4.96 3.78
C ALA A 31 10.19 -4.19 2.63
N ILE A 32 10.62 -2.95 2.91
CA ILE A 32 11.30 -2.14 1.91
C ILE A 32 12.68 -2.70 1.58
N ALA A 33 13.43 -3.17 2.60
CA ALA A 33 14.72 -3.81 2.36
C ALA A 33 14.55 -5.07 1.51
N LYS A 34 13.50 -5.86 1.79
CA LYS A 34 13.21 -7.07 1.03
C LYS A 34 12.82 -6.75 -0.41
N PHE A 35 12.06 -5.67 -0.60
CA PHE A 35 11.69 -5.22 -1.93
C PHE A 35 12.92 -4.84 -2.75
N ILE A 36 13.83 -4.07 -2.16
CA ILE A 36 15.06 -3.65 -2.83
C ILE A 36 15.93 -4.87 -3.17
N ALA A 37 16.04 -5.82 -2.26
CA ALA A 37 16.82 -7.04 -2.49
C ALA A 37 16.25 -7.83 -3.67
N LYS A 38 14.94 -7.97 -3.76
CA LYS A 38 14.29 -8.67 -4.87
C LYS A 38 14.42 -7.92 -6.18
N ASN A 39 14.63 -6.61 -6.12
CA ASN A 39 14.76 -5.76 -7.29
C ASN A 39 16.21 -5.58 -7.72
N GLY A 40 17.07 -6.53 -7.36
CA GLY A 40 18.47 -6.50 -7.77
C GLY A 40 19.30 -5.45 -7.06
N GLY A 41 18.90 -5.05 -5.86
CA GLY A 41 19.59 -4.01 -5.10
C GLY A 41 19.21 -2.60 -5.50
N ARG A 42 18.20 -2.45 -6.34
CA ARG A 42 17.76 -1.15 -6.83
C ARG A 42 16.44 -0.74 -6.23
N GLY A 43 16.23 0.58 -6.10
CA GLY A 43 14.95 1.12 -5.72
C GLY A 43 13.93 1.03 -6.85
N GLY A 44 12.70 1.39 -6.56
CA GLY A 44 11.61 1.38 -7.52
C GLY A 44 10.31 1.75 -6.83
N ILE A 45 9.21 1.58 -7.52
CA ILE A 45 7.88 1.82 -6.96
C ILE A 45 7.48 0.57 -6.18
N GLN A 46 7.30 0.71 -4.87
CA GLN A 46 6.95 -0.41 -4.01
C GLN A 46 5.45 -0.70 -4.08
N HIS A 47 4.63 0.33 -4.01
CA HIS A 47 3.19 0.17 -4.21
C HIS A 47 2.54 1.49 -4.62
N ILE A 48 1.31 1.39 -5.11
CA ILE A 48 0.49 2.54 -5.48
C ILE A 48 -0.79 2.46 -4.65
N ALA A 49 -1.17 3.57 -4.01
CA ALA A 49 -2.36 3.62 -3.17
C ALA A 49 -3.43 4.48 -3.83
N PHE A 50 -4.66 3.97 -3.85
CA PHE A 50 -5.82 4.68 -4.38
C PHE A 50 -6.84 4.91 -3.27
N ALA A 51 -7.43 6.10 -3.25
CA ALA A 51 -8.50 6.42 -2.33
C ALA A 51 -9.82 5.85 -2.82
N VAL A 52 -10.57 5.22 -1.91
CA VAL A 52 -11.90 4.68 -2.19
C VAL A 52 -12.90 5.49 -1.38
N GLU A 53 -13.90 6.07 -2.03
CA GLU A 53 -14.86 6.94 -1.36
C GLU A 53 -16.15 6.25 -0.91
N ASP A 54 -16.56 5.18 -1.59
CA ASP A 54 -17.87 4.58 -1.40
C ASP A 54 -17.87 3.23 -0.68
N GLY A 55 -16.91 3.00 0.18
CA GLY A 55 -16.86 1.79 0.98
C GLY A 55 -15.81 0.81 0.48
N LEU A 56 -14.80 0.61 1.32
CA LEU A 56 -13.69 -0.28 0.97
C LEU A 56 -14.14 -1.74 0.87
N GLN A 57 -14.98 -2.19 1.82
CA GLN A 57 -15.44 -3.59 1.79
C GLN A 57 -16.23 -3.89 0.51
N ALA A 58 -17.10 -2.96 0.10
CA ALA A 58 -17.88 -3.13 -1.13
C ALA A 58 -16.97 -3.21 -2.35
N ALA A 59 -15.90 -2.41 -2.39
CA ALA A 59 -14.93 -2.45 -3.48
C ALA A 59 -14.22 -3.80 -3.52
N LEU A 60 -13.83 -4.32 -2.36
CA LEU A 60 -13.16 -5.62 -2.29
C LEU A 60 -14.08 -6.75 -2.74
N ASP A 61 -15.34 -6.68 -2.34
CA ASP A 61 -16.33 -7.69 -2.74
C ASP A 61 -16.53 -7.69 -4.27
N GLU A 62 -16.59 -6.52 -4.87
CA GLU A 62 -16.74 -6.39 -6.30
C GLU A 62 -15.53 -6.92 -7.07
N ILE A 63 -14.33 -6.61 -6.58
CA ILE A 63 -13.10 -7.08 -7.18
C ILE A 63 -13.05 -8.62 -7.18
N GLN A 64 -13.39 -9.22 -6.04
CA GLN A 64 -13.41 -10.68 -5.92
C GLN A 64 -14.50 -11.31 -6.78
N ALA A 65 -15.66 -10.65 -6.87
CA ALA A 65 -16.76 -11.14 -7.71
C ALA A 65 -16.37 -11.16 -9.18
N ASN A 66 -15.46 -10.26 -9.60
CA ASN A 66 -14.97 -10.23 -10.96
C ASN A 66 -13.83 -11.22 -11.22
N GLY A 67 -13.47 -12.02 -10.22
CA GLY A 67 -12.43 -13.03 -10.36
C GLY A 67 -11.03 -12.57 -10.07
N ASP A 68 -10.85 -11.33 -9.63
CA ASP A 68 -9.54 -10.81 -9.28
C ASP A 68 -9.17 -11.16 -7.84
N ARG A 69 -7.88 -11.23 -7.57
CA ARG A 69 -7.38 -11.67 -6.28
C ARG A 69 -7.03 -10.51 -5.38
N VAL A 70 -7.31 -10.69 -4.09
CA VAL A 70 -6.92 -9.70 -3.06
C VAL A 70 -5.99 -10.38 -2.06
N ILE A 71 -5.14 -9.57 -1.43
CA ILE A 71 -4.34 -10.04 -0.28
C ILE A 71 -5.21 -9.93 0.97
N ASP A 72 -5.94 -8.81 1.10
CA ASP A 72 -6.84 -8.59 2.23
C ASP A 72 -8.28 -8.65 1.75
N ALA A 73 -9.02 -9.64 2.23
CA ALA A 73 -10.45 -9.77 1.89
C ALA A 73 -11.33 -8.82 2.70
N ALA A 74 -10.77 -8.23 3.77
CA ALA A 74 -11.47 -7.27 4.61
C ALA A 74 -10.50 -6.14 4.97
N PRO A 75 -11.02 -4.92 5.21
CA PRO A 75 -10.16 -3.79 5.58
C PRO A 75 -9.41 -4.03 6.89
N ARG A 76 -8.23 -3.45 6.98
CA ARG A 76 -7.43 -3.43 8.21
C ARG A 76 -6.92 -2.03 8.47
N GLY A 77 -6.39 -1.79 9.67
CA GLY A 77 -5.88 -0.48 10.03
C GLY A 77 -4.59 -0.16 9.29
N GLY A 78 -4.51 1.06 8.80
CA GLY A 78 -3.32 1.59 8.15
C GLY A 78 -2.87 2.88 8.82
N ALA A 79 -1.96 3.58 8.17
CA ALA A 79 -1.45 4.84 8.67
C ALA A 79 -2.54 5.91 8.73
N ASP A 80 -2.37 6.87 9.63
CA ASP A 80 -3.25 8.04 9.76
C ASP A 80 -4.72 7.69 10.02
N GLY A 81 -4.99 6.55 10.68
CA GLY A 81 -6.35 6.15 10.99
C GLY A 81 -7.16 5.67 9.78
N LEU A 82 -6.52 5.46 8.66
CA LEU A 82 -7.20 4.97 7.46
C LEU A 82 -7.47 3.47 7.57
N HIS A 83 -8.49 3.02 6.85
CA HIS A 83 -8.70 1.60 6.60
C HIS A 83 -8.05 1.27 5.26
N ILE A 84 -7.31 0.19 5.20
CA ILE A 84 -6.60 -0.18 3.97
C ILE A 84 -6.81 -1.65 3.64
N ALA A 85 -6.57 -1.98 2.37
CA ALA A 85 -6.52 -3.36 1.90
C ALA A 85 -5.64 -3.42 0.66
N PHE A 86 -4.90 -4.52 0.52
CA PHE A 86 -4.03 -4.72 -0.63
C PHE A 86 -4.63 -5.69 -1.62
N LEU A 87 -4.46 -5.40 -2.91
CA LEU A 87 -4.81 -6.30 -3.99
C LEU A 87 -3.59 -7.17 -4.31
N HIS A 88 -3.85 -8.38 -4.82
CA HIS A 88 -2.76 -9.28 -5.14
C HIS A 88 -2.08 -8.86 -6.45
N PRO A 89 -0.74 -8.79 -6.49
CA PRO A 89 -0.03 -8.36 -7.70
C PRO A 89 -0.35 -9.16 -8.96
N LYS A 90 -0.79 -10.40 -8.83
CA LYS A 90 -1.18 -11.20 -10.00
C LYS A 90 -2.39 -10.62 -10.72
N SER A 91 -3.23 -9.87 -10.02
CA SER A 91 -4.41 -9.25 -10.63
C SER A 91 -4.19 -7.79 -11.01
N THR A 92 -2.99 -7.25 -10.74
CA THR A 92 -2.67 -5.85 -10.99
C THR A 92 -1.38 -5.70 -11.80
N CYS A 93 -1.13 -6.64 -12.71
CA CYS A 93 0.02 -6.59 -13.62
C CYS A 93 1.38 -6.54 -12.92
N GLY A 94 1.47 -7.15 -11.75
CA GLY A 94 2.71 -7.23 -10.99
C GLY A 94 2.95 -6.08 -10.02
N ALA A 95 2.08 -5.07 -10.02
CA ALA A 95 2.22 -3.95 -9.09
C ALA A 95 1.44 -4.22 -7.81
N LEU A 96 2.01 -3.87 -6.66
CA LEU A 96 1.28 -3.94 -5.41
C LEU A 96 0.37 -2.72 -5.31
N VAL A 97 -0.92 -2.94 -5.22
CA VAL A 97 -1.92 -1.87 -5.15
C VAL A 97 -2.61 -1.88 -3.80
N GLU A 98 -2.68 -0.72 -3.17
CA GLU A 98 -3.35 -0.52 -1.90
C GLU A 98 -4.61 0.31 -2.14
N LEU A 99 -5.71 -0.08 -1.52
CA LEU A 99 -6.92 0.72 -1.48
C LEU A 99 -7.06 1.31 -0.08
N CYS A 100 -7.37 2.60 -0.01
CA CYS A 100 -7.45 3.33 1.27
C CYS A 100 -8.82 3.98 1.42
N GLU A 101 -9.37 3.91 2.61
CA GLU A 101 -10.62 4.58 2.94
C GLU A 101 -10.46 5.36 4.23
N ASN A 102 -10.97 6.61 4.23
CA ASN A 102 -11.01 7.40 5.45
C ASN A 102 -12.37 7.16 6.11
N PRO A 103 -12.42 6.40 7.22
CA PRO A 103 -13.70 6.07 7.86
C PRO A 103 -14.41 7.27 8.49
N ASN A 104 -13.71 8.40 8.61
CA ASN A 104 -14.26 9.61 9.21
C ASN A 104 -14.78 10.61 8.18
N LYS A 105 -14.88 10.22 6.94
CA LYS A 105 -15.26 11.11 5.86
C LYS A 105 -16.69 10.88 5.41
#